data_8a898228adc8edec7a6ae751b03328dc
#
_entry.id   8a898228adc8edec7a6ae751b03328dc
#
_cell.length_a   1.000
_cell.length_b   1.000
_cell.length_c   1.000
_cell.angle_alpha   90.00
_cell.angle_beta   90.00
_cell.angle_gamma   90.00
#
_symmetry.space_group_name_H-M   'P 1'
#
loop_
_entity.id
_entity.type
_entity.pdbx_description
1 polymer ?
#
loop_
_entity_poly.entity_id
_entity_poly.type
_entity_poly.pdbx_seq_one_letter_code
_entity_poly.pdbx_strand_id
1 'polypeptide(L)'
;MRAGEAVRPGVAYNGALHASIPTMSTISPAVVTESAYLTLHYRLATTNGTDLITTFAGNPATLMMGSGQLAPFLETCLLGLPEGTHQTFQLAPAQAFGERNPELVRDVSRATLDENSAPGADYKVGDLVDFAAPGGGRFAGVLRKFGDDAVTFDFNHPLAGQSLQFEVRLISVL
;
A
#
# COMPACT_ATOMS: atom_id res chain seq x y z
N MET A 1 88.51 31.64 34.04
CA MET A 1 89.11 30.94 32.91
C MET A 1 88.06 30.02 32.29
N ARG A 2 87.80 30.28 31.00
CA ARG A 2 87.21 29.40 29.96
C ARG A 2 85.80 28.87 30.21
N ALA A 3 84.93 29.36 29.43
CA ALA A 3 84.46 29.02 28.08
C ALA A 3 83.42 27.91 28.17
N GLY A 4 82.19 28.08 27.93
CA GLY A 4 81.60 28.41 26.67
C GLY A 4 81.32 27.14 25.92
N GLU A 5 80.07 26.68 25.90
CA GLU A 5 79.67 25.87 24.80
C GLU A 5 78.09 26.05 24.61
N ALA A 6 77.80 26.56 23.48
CA ALA A 6 76.45 26.82 23.08
C ALA A 6 75.71 25.51 22.73
N VAL A 7 74.55 25.30 23.35
CA VAL A 7 73.60 24.25 22.94
C VAL A 7 72.70 24.85 21.89
N ARG A 8 72.76 24.30 20.68
CA ARG A 8 71.85 24.62 19.57
C ARG A 8 70.49 24.15 19.88
N PRO A 9 69.45 24.94 19.53
CA PRO A 9 68.07 24.49 19.67
C PRO A 9 67.76 23.48 18.58
N GLY A 10 67.20 22.33 18.97
CA GLY A 10 66.70 21.30 18.07
C GLY A 10 65.50 21.80 17.28
N VAL A 11 65.61 21.50 16.01
CA VAL A 11 64.51 21.79 15.03
C VAL A 11 63.28 20.98 15.42
N ALA A 12 62.20 21.66 15.75
CA ALA A 12 60.89 21.04 15.92
C ALA A 12 60.39 20.64 14.56
N TYR A 13 60.28 19.33 14.32
CA TYR A 13 59.54 18.79 13.21
C TYR A 13 58.03 18.96 13.46
N ASN A 14 57.42 19.98 12.90
CA ASN A 14 55.98 20.12 12.79
C ASN A 14 55.52 19.28 11.63
N GLY A 15 55.43 17.98 11.83
CA GLY A 15 54.70 17.06 10.96
C GLY A 15 53.24 17.08 11.35
N ALA A 16 52.50 18.09 10.92
CA ALA A 16 51.06 18.02 10.94
C ALA A 16 50.64 17.04 9.87
N LEU A 17 50.44 15.80 10.24
CA LEU A 17 49.70 14.83 9.49
C LEU A 17 48.23 15.30 9.50
N HIS A 18 47.86 16.10 8.53
CA HIS A 18 46.45 16.25 8.15
C HIS A 18 45.99 14.89 7.63
N ALA A 19 45.51 14.06 8.54
CA ALA A 19 44.64 12.96 8.18
C ALA A 19 43.35 13.59 7.65
N SER A 20 43.27 13.72 6.34
CA SER A 20 42.00 13.96 5.66
C SER A 20 41.12 12.77 5.99
N ILE A 21 40.23 12.94 6.96
CA ILE A 21 39.12 12.04 7.19
C ILE A 21 38.34 12.10 5.89
N PRO A 22 38.17 10.99 5.13
CA PRO A 22 37.28 11.01 4.01
C PRO A 22 35.91 11.37 4.58
N THR A 23 35.37 12.49 4.18
CA THR A 23 33.98 12.86 4.43
C THR A 23 33.17 11.72 3.80
N MET A 24 32.63 10.83 4.61
CA MET A 24 31.64 9.87 4.16
C MET A 24 30.52 10.73 3.60
N SER A 25 30.44 10.80 2.27
CA SER A 25 29.25 11.29 1.61
C SER A 25 28.12 10.46 2.17
N THR A 26 27.31 11.05 3.00
CA THR A 26 26.02 10.50 3.40
C THR A 26 25.19 10.47 2.12
N ILE A 27 25.23 9.33 1.42
CA ILE A 27 24.31 9.07 0.33
C ILE A 27 22.95 9.05 1.01
N SER A 28 22.20 10.12 0.85
CA SER A 28 20.81 10.13 1.30
C SER A 28 20.10 8.96 0.63
N PRO A 29 19.34 8.15 1.36
CA PRO A 29 18.61 7.03 0.76
C PRO A 29 17.69 7.56 -0.33
N ALA A 30 17.55 6.83 -1.42
CA ALA A 30 16.59 7.14 -2.45
C ALA A 30 15.18 7.20 -1.86
N VAL A 31 14.39 8.17 -2.29
CA VAL A 31 13.01 8.35 -1.81
C VAL A 31 12.01 8.04 -2.93
N VAL A 32 10.86 7.53 -2.55
CA VAL A 32 9.80 7.18 -3.50
C VAL A 32 9.25 8.43 -4.16
N THR A 33 9.28 8.46 -5.49
CA THR A 33 8.68 9.47 -6.36
C THR A 33 7.51 8.89 -7.14
N GLU A 34 6.74 9.74 -7.83
CA GLU A 34 5.55 9.35 -8.60
C GLU A 34 5.83 8.38 -9.77
N SER A 35 7.09 8.24 -10.19
CA SER A 35 7.51 7.34 -11.27
C SER A 35 8.58 6.35 -10.85
N ALA A 36 8.83 6.20 -9.55
CA ALA A 36 9.86 5.32 -9.02
C ALA A 36 9.53 3.83 -9.29
N TYR A 37 10.57 3.04 -9.56
CA TYR A 37 10.50 1.60 -9.50
C TYR A 37 10.81 1.13 -8.07
N LEU A 38 9.91 0.33 -7.52
CA LEU A 38 10.00 -0.13 -6.14
C LEU A 38 10.16 -1.64 -6.08
N THR A 39 11.04 -2.09 -5.21
CA THR A 39 11.04 -3.47 -4.72
C THR A 39 10.67 -3.45 -3.25
N LEU A 40 9.60 -4.11 -2.89
CA LEU A 40 9.07 -4.06 -1.52
C LEU A 40 8.30 -5.33 -1.14
N HIS A 41 8.25 -5.59 0.16
CA HIS A 41 7.19 -6.40 0.74
C HIS A 41 6.06 -5.50 1.19
N TYR A 42 4.83 -5.95 0.99
CA TYR A 42 3.67 -5.27 1.53
C TYR A 42 2.59 -6.25 1.98
N ARG A 43 1.78 -5.79 2.89
CA ARG A 43 0.61 -6.47 3.40
C ARG A 43 -0.54 -5.49 3.50
N LEU A 44 -1.68 -5.86 2.96
CA LEU A 44 -2.93 -5.15 3.15
C LEU A 44 -3.87 -6.07 3.94
N ALA A 45 -4.33 -5.60 5.06
CA ALA A 45 -5.22 -6.36 5.94
C ALA A 45 -6.35 -5.47 6.46
N THR A 46 -7.43 -6.10 6.88
CA THR A 46 -8.46 -5.41 7.67
C THR A 46 -8.00 -5.23 9.10
N THR A 47 -8.57 -4.27 9.82
CA THR A 47 -8.20 -4.00 11.22
C THR A 47 -8.53 -5.14 12.18
N ASN A 48 -9.40 -6.07 11.77
CA ASN A 48 -9.69 -7.29 12.52
C ASN A 48 -8.65 -8.41 12.30
N GLY A 49 -7.61 -8.15 11.50
CA GLY A 49 -6.49 -9.07 11.29
C GLY A 49 -6.61 -9.99 10.08
N THR A 50 -7.64 -9.83 9.25
CA THR A 50 -7.78 -10.62 8.02
C THR A 50 -6.90 -10.06 6.92
N ASP A 51 -5.95 -10.86 6.44
CA ASP A 51 -5.07 -10.50 5.33
C ASP A 51 -5.83 -10.55 4.01
N LEU A 52 -5.77 -9.47 3.26
CA LEU A 52 -6.31 -9.37 1.89
C LEU A 52 -5.24 -9.71 0.86
N ILE A 53 -4.03 -9.15 1.05
CA ILE A 53 -2.84 -9.41 0.24
C ILE A 53 -1.63 -9.36 1.16
N THR A 54 -0.68 -10.27 0.98
CA THR A 54 0.63 -10.20 1.63
C THR A 54 1.71 -10.81 0.75
N THR A 55 2.87 -10.17 0.69
CA THR A 55 4.08 -10.70 0.03
C THR A 55 5.15 -11.11 1.03
N PHE A 56 4.93 -10.91 2.34
CA PHE A 56 5.93 -11.21 3.37
C PHE A 56 6.28 -12.70 3.49
N ALA A 57 5.37 -13.58 3.09
CA ALA A 57 5.60 -15.02 3.10
C ALA A 57 6.26 -15.57 1.81
N GLY A 58 6.52 -14.70 0.83
CA GLY A 58 7.04 -15.08 -0.48
C GLY A 58 8.07 -14.10 -1.02
N ASN A 59 8.06 -13.93 -2.34
CA ASN A 59 8.97 -12.99 -3.00
C ASN A 59 8.48 -11.54 -2.86
N PRO A 60 9.41 -10.57 -2.77
CA PRO A 60 9.05 -9.17 -2.81
C PRO A 60 8.39 -8.81 -4.14
N ALA A 61 7.47 -7.88 -4.12
CA ALA A 61 6.89 -7.31 -5.32
C ALA A 61 7.82 -6.26 -5.92
N THR A 62 7.91 -6.26 -7.25
CA THR A 62 8.51 -5.17 -8.01
C THR A 62 7.41 -4.46 -8.78
N LEU A 63 7.26 -3.18 -8.57
CA LEU A 63 6.22 -2.37 -9.19
C LEU A 63 6.72 -0.96 -9.53
N MET A 64 6.05 -0.34 -10.48
CA MET A 64 6.30 1.06 -10.85
C MET A 64 5.16 1.92 -10.33
N MET A 65 5.50 3.00 -9.64
CA MET A 65 4.54 3.99 -9.18
C MET A 65 3.79 4.59 -10.38
N GLY A 66 2.50 4.84 -10.22
CA GLY A 66 1.63 5.39 -11.27
C GLY A 66 1.26 4.43 -12.40
N SER A 67 1.68 3.16 -12.35
CA SER A 67 1.34 2.16 -13.38
C SER A 67 -0.04 1.50 -13.20
N GLY A 68 -0.72 1.77 -12.10
CA GLY A 68 -1.99 1.13 -11.73
C GLY A 68 -1.85 -0.30 -11.17
N GLN A 69 -0.63 -0.74 -10.90
CA GLN A 69 -0.38 -2.04 -10.24
C GLN A 69 -0.77 -2.02 -8.77
N LEU A 70 -0.72 -0.86 -8.15
CA LEU A 70 -1.14 -0.62 -6.78
C LEU A 70 -2.30 0.38 -6.77
N ALA A 71 -3.22 0.24 -5.83
CA ALA A 71 -4.32 1.19 -5.72
C ALA A 71 -3.78 2.61 -5.39
N PRO A 72 -4.36 3.69 -5.97
CA PRO A 72 -3.84 5.05 -5.80
C PRO A 72 -3.68 5.49 -4.35
N PHE A 73 -4.56 5.06 -3.45
CA PHE A 73 -4.48 5.40 -2.03
C PHE A 73 -3.30 4.71 -1.33
N LEU A 74 -2.86 3.54 -1.80
CA LEU A 74 -1.66 2.85 -1.32
C LEU A 74 -0.40 3.52 -1.87
N GLU A 75 -0.41 3.93 -3.13
CA GLU A 75 0.70 4.69 -3.73
C GLU A 75 0.95 6.01 -2.98
N THR A 76 -0.12 6.70 -2.58
CA THR A 76 -0.02 7.92 -1.77
C THR A 76 0.70 7.69 -0.44
N CYS A 77 0.51 6.52 0.19
CA CYS A 77 1.21 6.15 1.43
C CYS A 77 2.72 5.93 1.21
N LEU A 78 3.12 5.53 0.01
CA LEU A 78 4.52 5.23 -0.32
C LEU A 78 5.32 6.49 -0.69
N LEU A 79 4.68 7.52 -1.23
CA LEU A 79 5.34 8.74 -1.68
C LEU A 79 6.20 9.38 -0.58
N GLY A 80 7.44 9.70 -0.92
CA GLY A 80 8.38 10.34 0.00
C GLY A 80 9.03 9.42 1.03
N LEU A 81 8.69 8.14 1.06
CA LEU A 81 9.36 7.19 1.95
C LEU A 81 10.79 6.89 1.45
N PRO A 82 11.79 6.89 2.34
CA PRO A 82 13.15 6.50 1.98
C PRO A 82 13.27 4.98 1.84
N GLU A 83 14.19 4.57 0.98
CA GLU A 83 14.61 3.18 0.86
C GLU A 83 14.98 2.59 2.23
N GLY A 84 14.62 1.34 2.48
CA GLY A 84 14.82 0.65 3.75
C GLY A 84 13.73 0.91 4.79
N THR A 85 12.72 1.73 4.48
CA THR A 85 11.61 2.01 5.41
C THR A 85 10.77 0.76 5.64
N HIS A 86 10.43 0.52 6.90
CA HIS A 86 9.42 -0.45 7.32
C HIS A 86 8.37 0.28 8.15
N GLN A 87 7.16 0.41 7.63
CA GLN A 87 6.10 1.21 8.24
C GLN A 87 4.73 0.58 8.03
N THR A 88 3.82 0.80 8.99
CA THR A 88 2.42 0.40 8.90
C THR A 88 1.54 1.64 8.93
N PHE A 89 0.65 1.75 7.95
CA PHE A 89 -0.34 2.80 7.84
C PHE A 89 -1.71 2.28 8.25
N GLN A 90 -2.45 3.09 9.01
CA GLN A 90 -3.85 2.87 9.30
C GLN A 90 -4.68 3.72 8.35
N LEU A 91 -5.55 3.08 7.59
CA LEU A 91 -6.38 3.72 6.58
C LEU A 91 -7.84 3.67 7.02
N ALA A 92 -8.43 4.83 7.25
CA ALA A 92 -9.87 4.92 7.47
C ALA A 92 -10.62 4.57 6.17
N PRO A 93 -11.92 4.18 6.23
CA PRO A 93 -12.69 3.84 5.04
C PRO A 93 -12.62 4.89 3.95
N ALA A 94 -12.75 6.16 4.29
CA ALA A 94 -12.68 7.27 3.33
C ALA A 94 -11.30 7.41 2.64
N GLN A 95 -10.24 6.90 3.25
CA GLN A 95 -8.88 6.90 2.70
C GLN A 95 -8.54 5.61 1.93
N ALA A 96 -9.44 4.63 1.93
CA ALA A 96 -9.27 3.34 1.30
C ALA A 96 -10.33 3.12 0.21
N PHE A 97 -11.25 2.19 0.41
CA PHE A 97 -12.31 1.88 -0.56
C PHE A 97 -13.59 2.71 -0.40
N GLY A 98 -13.54 3.74 0.42
CA GLY A 98 -14.66 4.65 0.68
C GLY A 98 -15.58 4.17 1.79
N GLU A 99 -16.45 5.08 2.21
CA GLU A 99 -17.50 4.79 3.17
C GLU A 99 -18.58 3.91 2.52
N ARG A 100 -19.27 3.15 3.35
CA ARG A 100 -20.40 2.36 2.89
C ARG A 100 -21.59 3.30 2.61
N ASN A 101 -22.15 3.21 1.40
CA ASN A 101 -23.32 3.98 1.01
C ASN A 101 -24.59 3.15 1.19
N PRO A 102 -25.51 3.52 2.11
CA PRO A 102 -26.78 2.81 2.31
C PRO A 102 -27.69 2.83 1.06
N GLU A 103 -27.55 3.82 0.17
CA GLU A 103 -28.33 3.92 -1.06
C GLU A 103 -27.95 2.85 -2.09
N LEU A 104 -26.79 2.22 -1.94
CA LEU A 104 -26.38 1.07 -2.75
C LEU A 104 -26.91 -0.27 -2.21
N VAL A 105 -27.62 -0.26 -1.10
CA VAL A 105 -28.38 -1.42 -0.64
C VAL A 105 -29.79 -1.30 -1.21
N ARG A 106 -30.14 -2.15 -2.17
CA ARG A 106 -31.38 -2.04 -2.95
C ARG A 106 -32.11 -3.37 -3.07
N ASP A 107 -33.42 -3.26 -3.18
CA ASP A 107 -34.26 -4.39 -3.50
C ASP A 107 -34.34 -4.57 -5.01
N VAL A 108 -34.07 -5.78 -5.46
CA VAL A 108 -34.15 -6.23 -6.85
C VAL A 108 -35.31 -7.20 -6.96
N SER A 109 -36.19 -7.01 -7.95
CA SER A 109 -37.28 -7.94 -8.16
C SER A 109 -36.78 -9.35 -8.48
N ARG A 110 -37.54 -10.37 -8.10
CA ARG A 110 -37.20 -11.75 -8.43
C ARG A 110 -37.07 -11.97 -9.93
N ALA A 111 -37.95 -11.32 -10.72
CA ALA A 111 -37.87 -11.39 -12.18
C ALA A 111 -36.55 -10.86 -12.72
N THR A 112 -36.06 -9.73 -12.21
CA THR A 112 -34.76 -9.17 -12.61
C THR A 112 -33.61 -10.08 -12.17
N LEU A 113 -33.71 -10.71 -11.01
CA LEU A 113 -32.71 -11.68 -10.58
C LEU A 113 -32.69 -12.90 -11.51
N ASP A 114 -33.84 -13.43 -11.87
CA ASP A 114 -33.98 -14.60 -12.76
C ASP A 114 -33.43 -14.30 -14.17
N GLU A 115 -33.66 -13.09 -14.70
CA GLU A 115 -33.13 -12.64 -15.99
C GLU A 115 -31.60 -12.57 -16.03
N ASN A 116 -30.98 -12.30 -14.89
CA ASN A 116 -29.50 -12.21 -14.73
C ASN A 116 -28.87 -13.49 -14.18
N SER A 117 -29.66 -14.53 -13.99
CA SER A 117 -29.24 -15.79 -13.38
C SER A 117 -29.11 -16.89 -14.40
N ALA A 118 -28.24 -17.85 -14.13
CA ALA A 118 -28.23 -19.11 -14.87
C ALA A 118 -29.49 -19.92 -14.54
N PRO A 119 -30.06 -20.68 -15.50
CA PRO A 119 -31.20 -21.55 -15.25
C PRO A 119 -30.94 -22.51 -14.10
N GLY A 120 -31.79 -22.48 -13.06
CA GLY A 120 -31.65 -23.36 -11.88
C GLY A 120 -30.62 -22.88 -10.84
N ALA A 121 -30.16 -21.64 -10.91
CA ALA A 121 -29.27 -21.06 -9.91
C ALA A 121 -29.98 -20.99 -8.55
N ASP A 122 -29.35 -21.56 -7.53
CA ASP A 122 -29.79 -21.52 -6.12
C ASP A 122 -28.89 -20.58 -5.34
N TYR A 123 -29.36 -19.36 -5.11
CA TYR A 123 -28.61 -18.34 -4.40
C TYR A 123 -28.84 -18.39 -2.89
N LYS A 124 -27.78 -18.07 -2.16
CA LYS A 124 -27.78 -17.95 -0.69
C LYS A 124 -27.38 -16.55 -0.26
N VAL A 125 -27.78 -16.17 0.93
CA VAL A 125 -27.32 -14.94 1.57
C VAL A 125 -25.81 -14.94 1.64
N GLY A 126 -25.16 -13.88 1.11
CA GLY A 126 -23.72 -13.75 1.00
C GLY A 126 -23.17 -14.02 -0.40
N ASP A 127 -23.95 -14.56 -1.31
CA ASP A 127 -23.53 -14.80 -2.69
C ASP A 127 -23.37 -13.50 -3.46
N LEU A 128 -22.36 -13.47 -4.33
CA LEU A 128 -22.13 -12.38 -5.27
C LEU A 128 -22.85 -12.67 -6.57
N VAL A 129 -23.71 -11.76 -7.01
CA VAL A 129 -24.46 -11.86 -8.25
C VAL A 129 -24.12 -10.71 -9.18
N ASP A 130 -23.82 -11.02 -10.42
CA ASP A 130 -23.56 -10.03 -11.47
C ASP A 130 -24.81 -9.63 -12.20
N PHE A 131 -25.05 -8.33 -12.30
CA PHE A 131 -26.15 -7.74 -13.03
C PHE A 131 -25.65 -7.01 -14.29
N ALA A 132 -26.41 -7.08 -15.35
CA ALA A 132 -26.18 -6.28 -16.53
C ALA A 132 -26.61 -4.82 -16.26
N ALA A 133 -25.74 -3.87 -16.58
CA ALA A 133 -26.05 -2.44 -16.49
C ALA A 133 -26.72 -1.94 -17.77
N PRO A 134 -27.67 -1.01 -17.68
CA PRO A 134 -28.12 -0.26 -18.84
C PRO A 134 -26.94 0.49 -19.47
N GLY A 135 -26.57 0.14 -20.70
CA GLY A 135 -25.41 0.73 -21.38
C GLY A 135 -24.21 -0.20 -21.56
N GLY A 136 -24.34 -1.50 -21.19
CA GLY A 136 -23.39 -2.55 -21.56
C GLY A 136 -22.30 -2.88 -20.54
N GLY A 137 -22.35 -2.31 -19.34
CA GLY A 137 -21.50 -2.71 -18.22
C GLY A 137 -22.10 -3.84 -17.39
N ARG A 138 -21.34 -4.33 -16.42
CA ARG A 138 -21.81 -5.25 -15.37
C ARG A 138 -21.49 -4.66 -14.01
N PHE A 139 -22.33 -4.94 -13.04
CA PHE A 139 -22.09 -4.59 -11.64
C PHE A 139 -22.50 -5.75 -10.74
N ALA A 140 -21.75 -5.95 -9.70
CA ALA A 140 -21.94 -7.06 -8.78
C ALA A 140 -22.60 -6.58 -7.49
N GLY A 141 -23.55 -7.38 -6.97
CA GLY A 141 -24.18 -7.15 -5.68
C GLY A 141 -24.08 -8.38 -4.81
N VAL A 142 -23.90 -8.18 -3.50
CA VAL A 142 -23.93 -9.25 -2.51
C VAL A 142 -25.34 -9.42 -2.00
N LEU A 143 -25.88 -10.62 -2.11
CA LEU A 143 -27.21 -10.95 -1.63
C LEU A 143 -27.26 -10.87 -0.10
N ARG A 144 -28.15 -10.02 0.44
CA ARG A 144 -28.30 -9.80 1.89
C ARG A 144 -29.51 -10.45 2.50
N LYS A 145 -30.65 -10.43 1.78
CA LYS A 145 -31.92 -10.91 2.29
C LYS A 145 -32.85 -11.35 1.17
N PHE A 146 -33.57 -12.45 1.36
CA PHE A 146 -34.69 -12.83 0.54
C PHE A 146 -35.98 -12.21 1.10
N GLY A 147 -36.74 -11.54 0.24
CA GLY A 147 -38.10 -11.13 0.50
C GLY A 147 -39.10 -11.93 -0.35
N ASP A 148 -40.40 -11.71 -0.16
CA ASP A 148 -41.45 -12.43 -0.89
C ASP A 148 -41.41 -12.13 -2.39
N ASP A 149 -41.37 -10.84 -2.76
CA ASP A 149 -41.41 -10.36 -4.14
C ASP A 149 -40.07 -9.78 -4.63
N ALA A 150 -39.13 -9.51 -3.73
CA ALA A 150 -37.85 -8.91 -4.02
C ALA A 150 -36.73 -9.51 -3.17
N VAL A 151 -35.52 -9.32 -3.64
CA VAL A 151 -34.31 -9.76 -2.97
C VAL A 151 -33.43 -8.53 -2.74
N THR A 152 -32.96 -8.34 -1.51
CA THR A 152 -32.11 -7.21 -1.14
C THR A 152 -30.66 -7.50 -1.49
N PHE A 153 -30.06 -6.64 -2.28
CA PHE A 153 -28.65 -6.67 -2.66
C PHE A 153 -27.90 -5.46 -2.13
N ASP A 154 -26.65 -5.69 -1.80
CA ASP A 154 -25.68 -4.66 -1.42
C ASP A 154 -24.67 -4.49 -2.56
N PHE A 155 -24.72 -3.36 -3.23
CA PHE A 155 -23.85 -3.02 -4.35
C PHE A 155 -22.62 -2.20 -3.92
N ASN A 156 -22.37 -2.04 -2.64
CA ASN A 156 -21.13 -1.45 -2.14
C ASN A 156 -19.95 -2.33 -2.50
N HIS A 157 -18.76 -1.71 -2.64
CA HIS A 157 -17.53 -2.46 -2.70
C HIS A 157 -17.41 -3.35 -1.45
N PRO A 158 -16.94 -4.60 -1.56
CA PRO A 158 -16.84 -5.53 -0.41
C PRO A 158 -16.04 -4.99 0.78
N LEU A 159 -15.08 -4.10 0.51
CA LEU A 159 -14.24 -3.45 1.52
C LEU A 159 -14.67 -2.03 1.88
N ALA A 160 -15.77 -1.52 1.30
CA ALA A 160 -16.33 -0.23 1.67
C ALA A 160 -16.75 -0.21 3.14
N GLY A 161 -16.51 0.88 3.83
CA GLY A 161 -16.78 1.05 5.25
C GLY A 161 -15.83 0.29 6.18
N GLN A 162 -14.78 -0.33 5.65
CA GLN A 162 -13.77 -1.03 6.45
C GLN A 162 -12.48 -0.22 6.55
N SER A 163 -11.96 -0.12 7.77
CA SER A 163 -10.61 0.40 8.01
C SER A 163 -9.58 -0.68 7.67
N LEU A 164 -8.49 -0.27 7.05
CA LEU A 164 -7.43 -1.17 6.59
C LEU A 164 -6.10 -0.84 7.26
N GLN A 165 -5.24 -1.85 7.31
CA GLN A 165 -3.82 -1.72 7.65
C GLN A 165 -3.00 -1.99 6.41
N PHE A 166 -2.12 -1.07 6.08
CA PHE A 166 -1.15 -1.22 5.01
C PHE A 166 0.25 -1.22 5.60
N GLU A 167 0.88 -2.37 5.64
CA GLU A 167 2.26 -2.56 6.07
C GLU A 167 3.16 -2.64 4.86
N VAL A 168 4.26 -1.91 4.88
CA VAL A 168 5.22 -1.86 3.78
C VAL A 168 6.64 -1.93 4.32
N ARG A 169 7.48 -2.70 3.63
CA ARG A 169 8.94 -2.75 3.81
C ARG A 169 9.60 -2.49 2.47
N LEU A 170 10.10 -1.29 2.28
CA LEU A 170 10.84 -0.89 1.07
C LEU A 170 12.23 -1.55 1.08
N ILE A 171 12.55 -2.26 0.00
CA ILE A 171 13.84 -2.93 -0.18
C ILE A 171 14.72 -2.07 -1.07
N SER A 172 14.17 -1.57 -2.19
CA SER A 172 14.89 -0.74 -3.14
C SER A 172 13.97 0.29 -3.78
N VAL A 173 14.51 1.46 -4.07
CA VAL A 173 13.86 2.56 -4.78
C VAL A 173 14.78 3.00 -5.93
N LEU A 174 14.28 2.97 -7.18
CA LEU A 174 15.01 3.33 -8.40
C LEU A 174 14.25 4.41 -9.20
#